data_3c03295df2a612d2d7d692e8af962139
#
_entry.id   3c03295df2a612d2d7d692e8af962139
#
_cell.length_a   1.000
_cell.length_b   1.000
_cell.length_c   1.000
_cell.angle_alpha   90.00
_cell.angle_beta   90.00
_cell.angle_gamma   90.00
#
_symmetry.space_group_name_H-M   'P 1'
#
loop_
_entity.id
_entity.type
_entity.pdbx_description
1 polymer ?
#
loop_
_entity_poly.entity_id
_entity_poly.type
_entity_poly.pdbx_seq_one_letter_code
_entity_poly.pdbx_strand_id
1 'polypeptide(L)'
;MPTVAVFDMTGKKTGEMDLNAAVFGIEPNMTVVHAAVKNYLANQRQGTQSTLTRAEVRGGGIKPWRQKGTGRARQGSIRSPQWTHGGIALGPKPRSYNYSLTKKTKRLAMLSALSAKAAAGEIIVIDGLDMGEIKTKNFVGFLNAIEATGKSLVVTPEVRVNVVKSAANIPGVRTTIASTLNVYEILNADKFIIDKAAIEKLQEVYA
;
A
#
# COMPACT_ATOMS: atom_id res chain seq x y z
N MET A 1 12.83 7.42 25.77
CA MET A 1 12.18 7.96 24.55
C MET A 1 13.12 7.67 23.40
N PRO A 2 12.68 7.21 22.24
CA PRO A 2 13.57 7.05 21.10
C PRO A 2 14.01 8.44 20.62
N THR A 3 15.33 8.67 20.54
CA THR A 3 15.95 9.88 19.98
C THR A 3 16.39 9.61 18.56
N VAL A 4 16.15 10.54 17.65
CA VAL A 4 16.53 10.44 16.24
C VAL A 4 17.31 11.68 15.83
N ALA A 5 18.35 11.47 15.00
CA ALA A 5 19.13 12.56 14.45
C ALA A 5 18.32 13.38 13.43
N VAL A 6 18.44 14.68 13.50
CA VAL A 6 17.85 15.62 12.55
C VAL A 6 18.92 16.06 11.57
N PHE A 7 18.61 16.01 10.28
CA PHE A 7 19.50 16.38 9.20
C PHE A 7 18.95 17.57 8.42
N ASP A 8 19.83 18.33 7.81
CA ASP A 8 19.45 19.30 6.79
C ASP A 8 19.38 18.66 5.38
N MET A 9 18.99 19.41 4.39
CA MET A 9 18.96 18.92 2.99
C MET A 9 20.34 18.60 2.41
N THR A 10 21.44 19.00 3.06
CA THR A 10 22.81 18.69 2.64
C THR A 10 23.34 17.41 3.28
N GLY A 11 22.55 16.75 4.13
CA GLY A 11 22.94 15.54 4.86
C GLY A 11 23.75 15.82 6.13
N LYS A 12 23.88 17.06 6.55
CA LYS A 12 24.56 17.40 7.81
C LYS A 12 23.60 17.25 8.98
N LYS A 13 24.09 16.62 10.05
CA LYS A 13 23.33 16.52 11.32
C LYS A 13 23.25 17.92 11.96
N THR A 14 22.02 18.42 12.13
CA THR A 14 21.72 19.73 12.74
C THR A 14 21.39 19.60 14.23
N GLY A 15 20.91 18.43 14.66
CA GLY A 15 20.52 18.22 16.05
C GLY A 15 19.99 16.81 16.30
N GLU A 16 19.32 16.67 17.44
CA GLU A 16 18.58 15.46 17.81
C GLU A 16 17.17 15.86 18.23
N MET A 17 16.20 14.98 17.95
CA MET A 17 14.81 15.16 18.32
C MET A 17 14.32 13.94 19.10
N ASP A 18 13.66 14.20 20.23
CA ASP A 18 12.98 13.18 21.00
C ASP A 18 11.61 12.86 20.41
N LEU A 19 11.38 11.60 20.12
CA LEU A 19 10.09 11.12 19.61
C LEU A 19 9.17 10.75 20.79
N ASN A 20 7.89 11.10 20.69
CA ASN A 20 6.92 10.75 21.72
C ASN A 20 6.77 9.22 21.84
N ALA A 21 7.03 8.70 23.04
CA ALA A 21 6.96 7.26 23.33
C ALA A 21 5.54 6.67 23.10
N ALA A 22 4.48 7.46 23.25
CA ALA A 22 3.12 7.01 22.99
C ALA A 22 2.86 6.70 21.50
N VAL A 23 3.67 7.28 20.58
CA VAL A 23 3.52 7.12 19.13
C VAL A 23 4.60 6.22 18.54
N PHE A 24 5.84 6.36 19.00
CA PHE A 24 7.02 5.70 18.43
C PHE A 24 7.69 4.68 19.37
N GLY A 25 7.14 4.48 20.57
CA GLY A 25 7.74 3.63 21.59
C GLY A 25 6.87 2.48 22.06
N ILE A 26 5.77 2.17 21.38
CA ILE A 26 4.91 1.03 21.74
C ILE A 26 5.50 -0.29 21.23
N GLU A 27 5.18 -1.39 21.91
CA GLU A 27 5.50 -2.74 21.41
C GLU A 27 4.69 -3.05 20.14
N PRO A 28 5.34 -3.36 19.00
CA PRO A 28 4.66 -3.56 17.74
C PRO A 28 3.77 -4.82 17.73
N ASN A 29 2.47 -4.68 17.46
CA ASN A 29 1.55 -5.79 17.29
C ASN A 29 1.48 -6.22 15.81
N MET A 30 2.27 -7.24 15.45
CA MET A 30 2.39 -7.73 14.07
C MET A 30 1.09 -8.31 13.51
N THR A 31 0.21 -8.87 14.33
CA THR A 31 -1.10 -9.39 13.89
C THR A 31 -1.99 -8.27 13.37
N VAL A 32 -2.04 -7.15 14.07
CA VAL A 32 -2.84 -5.98 13.69
C VAL A 32 -2.25 -5.29 12.46
N VAL A 33 -0.92 -5.19 12.39
CA VAL A 33 -0.20 -4.67 11.22
C VAL A 33 -0.50 -5.50 9.97
N HIS A 34 -0.39 -6.83 10.07
CA HIS A 34 -0.74 -7.73 8.97
C HIS A 34 -2.20 -7.57 8.52
N ALA A 35 -3.14 -7.46 9.48
CA ALA A 35 -4.56 -7.23 9.16
C ALA A 35 -4.78 -5.91 8.40
N ALA A 36 -4.05 -4.84 8.78
CA ALA A 36 -4.13 -3.55 8.10
C ALA A 36 -3.57 -3.61 6.67
N VAL A 37 -2.43 -4.26 6.46
CA VAL A 37 -1.84 -4.48 5.12
C VAL A 37 -2.76 -5.30 4.24
N LYS A 38 -3.31 -6.41 4.75
CA LYS A 38 -4.26 -7.26 4.02
C LYS A 38 -5.53 -6.49 3.63
N ASN A 39 -6.05 -5.66 4.54
CA ASN A 39 -7.19 -4.78 4.26
C ASN A 39 -6.87 -3.77 3.15
N TYR A 40 -5.72 -3.09 3.21
CA TYR A 40 -5.30 -2.12 2.21
C TYR A 40 -5.20 -2.76 0.82
N LEU A 41 -4.52 -3.91 0.69
CA LEU A 41 -4.36 -4.62 -0.57
C LEU A 41 -5.69 -5.16 -1.11
N ALA A 42 -6.58 -5.65 -0.24
CA ALA A 42 -7.90 -6.11 -0.64
C ALA A 42 -8.77 -4.97 -1.19
N ASN A 43 -8.71 -3.79 -0.56
CA ASN A 43 -9.48 -2.62 -0.98
C ASN A 43 -8.99 -2.00 -2.30
N GLN A 44 -7.77 -2.33 -2.74
CA GLN A 44 -7.25 -1.91 -4.05
C GLN A 44 -7.70 -2.82 -5.20
N ARG A 45 -8.24 -4.01 -4.90
CA ARG A 45 -8.68 -4.95 -5.92
C ARG A 45 -9.98 -4.47 -6.58
N GLN A 46 -9.97 -4.33 -7.89
CA GLN A 46 -11.16 -3.90 -8.66
C GLN A 46 -12.26 -4.97 -8.72
N GLY A 47 -11.91 -6.25 -8.78
CA GLY A 47 -12.83 -7.38 -8.73
C GLY A 47 -13.72 -7.54 -9.96
N THR A 48 -13.30 -7.10 -11.13
CA THR A 48 -14.08 -7.10 -12.39
C THR A 48 -13.94 -8.40 -13.19
N GLN A 49 -13.18 -9.39 -12.70
CA GLN A 49 -13.04 -10.67 -13.36
C GLN A 49 -14.42 -11.35 -13.51
N SER A 50 -14.71 -11.85 -14.70
CA SER A 50 -15.97 -12.54 -14.99
C SER A 50 -15.77 -13.68 -15.98
N THR A 51 -16.51 -14.74 -15.79
CA THR A 51 -16.57 -15.87 -16.70
C THR A 51 -18.03 -16.20 -17.03
N LEU A 52 -18.26 -16.78 -18.19
CA LEU A 52 -19.60 -17.18 -18.59
C LEU A 52 -19.92 -18.56 -18.03
N THR A 53 -21.03 -18.65 -17.31
CA THR A 53 -21.60 -19.93 -16.87
C THR A 53 -22.33 -20.63 -18.02
N ARG A 54 -22.68 -21.88 -17.86
CA ARG A 54 -23.49 -22.64 -18.82
C ARG A 54 -24.77 -21.94 -19.25
N ALA A 55 -25.40 -21.18 -18.37
CA ALA A 55 -26.62 -20.43 -18.66
C ALA A 55 -26.37 -19.20 -19.54
N GLU A 56 -25.21 -18.57 -19.40
CA GLU A 56 -24.82 -17.30 -20.06
C GLU A 56 -24.17 -17.52 -21.43
N VAL A 57 -23.54 -18.68 -21.66
CA VAL A 57 -22.91 -18.99 -22.97
C VAL A 57 -23.98 -19.08 -24.05
N ARG A 58 -23.73 -18.47 -25.20
CA ARG A 58 -24.61 -18.53 -26.37
C ARG A 58 -24.64 -19.94 -26.94
N GLY A 59 -25.82 -20.37 -27.46
CA GLY A 59 -26.04 -21.66 -28.10
C GLY A 59 -26.78 -22.64 -27.17
N GLY A 60 -26.79 -23.93 -27.49
CA GLY A 60 -27.57 -24.95 -26.78
C GLY A 60 -29.07 -24.85 -27.09
N GLY A 61 -29.91 -25.24 -26.19
CA GLY A 61 -31.37 -25.25 -26.35
C GLY A 61 -31.92 -26.59 -26.88
N ILE A 62 -31.21 -27.21 -27.79
CA ILE A 62 -31.56 -28.55 -28.31
C ILE A 62 -30.60 -29.59 -27.69
N LYS A 63 -31.17 -30.74 -27.32
CA LYS A 63 -30.39 -31.89 -26.89
C LYS A 63 -29.57 -32.43 -28.06
N PRO A 64 -28.24 -32.63 -27.97
CA PRO A 64 -27.36 -33.01 -29.07
C PRO A 64 -27.77 -34.31 -29.77
N TRP A 65 -28.32 -35.28 -29.02
CA TRP A 65 -28.83 -36.56 -29.53
C TRP A 65 -29.82 -37.20 -28.54
N ARG A 66 -30.58 -38.18 -29.01
CA ARG A 66 -31.57 -38.90 -28.19
C ARG A 66 -30.90 -39.64 -27.03
N GLN A 67 -31.66 -39.91 -25.99
CA GLN A 67 -31.17 -40.46 -24.71
C GLN A 67 -30.55 -41.84 -24.81
N LYS A 68 -31.03 -42.70 -25.72
CA LYS A 68 -30.56 -44.08 -25.95
C LYS A 68 -30.48 -44.38 -27.46
N GLY A 69 -29.75 -45.44 -27.85
CA GLY A 69 -29.69 -45.93 -29.23
C GLY A 69 -28.71 -45.18 -30.14
N THR A 70 -27.73 -44.42 -29.60
CA THR A 70 -26.69 -43.74 -30.38
C THR A 70 -25.27 -44.27 -30.14
N GLY A 71 -25.08 -45.20 -29.20
CA GLY A 71 -23.76 -45.65 -28.78
C GLY A 71 -22.86 -44.60 -28.15
N ARG A 72 -23.33 -43.34 -27.98
CA ARG A 72 -22.57 -42.22 -27.44
C ARG A 72 -22.94 -41.97 -25.97
N ALA A 73 -22.04 -41.29 -25.25
CA ALA A 73 -22.32 -40.84 -23.91
C ALA A 73 -23.54 -39.91 -23.88
N ARG A 74 -24.35 -40.01 -22.84
CA ARG A 74 -25.57 -39.17 -22.67
C ARG A 74 -25.19 -37.71 -22.48
N GLN A 75 -25.73 -36.83 -23.30
CA GLN A 75 -25.50 -35.38 -23.25
C GLN A 75 -26.82 -34.61 -23.25
N GLY A 76 -26.91 -33.57 -22.42
CA GLY A 76 -28.10 -32.70 -22.32
C GLY A 76 -27.96 -31.39 -23.07
N SER A 77 -26.73 -30.88 -23.18
CA SER A 77 -26.48 -29.57 -23.83
C SER A 77 -25.02 -29.48 -24.27
N ILE A 78 -24.76 -28.82 -25.40
CA ILE A 78 -23.42 -28.51 -25.87
C ILE A 78 -22.73 -27.38 -25.07
N ARG A 79 -23.49 -26.65 -24.24
CA ARG A 79 -22.96 -25.60 -23.36
C ARG A 79 -22.43 -26.14 -22.02
N SER A 80 -22.50 -27.43 -21.78
CA SER A 80 -21.99 -28.04 -20.56
C SER A 80 -20.45 -27.88 -20.46
N PRO A 81 -19.88 -27.75 -19.24
CA PRO A 81 -18.45 -27.46 -19.05
C PRO A 81 -17.48 -28.47 -19.70
N GLN A 82 -17.91 -29.70 -19.91
CA GLN A 82 -17.11 -30.74 -20.55
C GLN A 82 -16.98 -30.57 -22.08
N TRP A 83 -17.76 -29.67 -22.67
CA TRP A 83 -17.71 -29.39 -24.09
C TRP A 83 -16.75 -28.25 -24.39
N THR A 84 -16.05 -28.33 -25.54
CA THR A 84 -15.31 -27.21 -26.09
C THR A 84 -16.25 -26.02 -26.32
N HIS A 85 -15.86 -24.85 -25.89
CA HIS A 85 -16.69 -23.65 -25.86
C HIS A 85 -17.93 -23.72 -24.94
N GLY A 86 -18.02 -24.70 -24.06
CA GLY A 86 -19.01 -24.72 -22.97
C GLY A 86 -18.75 -23.70 -21.88
N GLY A 87 -19.71 -23.52 -20.97
CA GLY A 87 -19.58 -22.59 -19.85
C GLY A 87 -18.61 -23.11 -18.78
N ILE A 88 -18.10 -22.21 -17.96
CA ILE A 88 -17.26 -22.53 -16.82
C ILE A 88 -18.14 -22.84 -15.59
N ALA A 89 -17.91 -23.97 -14.93
CA ALA A 89 -18.75 -24.42 -13.80
C ALA A 89 -18.55 -23.56 -12.54
N LEU A 90 -17.30 -23.31 -12.15
CA LEU A 90 -16.91 -22.60 -10.93
C LEU A 90 -15.95 -21.46 -11.25
N GLY A 91 -16.34 -20.61 -12.20
CA GLY A 91 -15.52 -19.47 -12.61
C GLY A 91 -15.73 -18.23 -11.72
N PRO A 92 -14.77 -17.30 -11.75
CA PRO A 92 -14.88 -16.06 -11.02
C PRO A 92 -16.04 -15.21 -11.55
N LYS A 93 -16.75 -14.56 -10.63
CA LYS A 93 -17.76 -13.55 -10.93
C LYS A 93 -17.34 -12.21 -10.34
N PRO A 94 -17.77 -11.08 -10.90
CA PRO A 94 -17.49 -9.77 -10.35
C PRO A 94 -17.95 -9.68 -8.90
N ARG A 95 -17.04 -9.23 -8.01
CA ARG A 95 -17.36 -9.02 -6.59
C ARG A 95 -16.53 -7.91 -6.00
N SER A 96 -17.02 -7.25 -4.99
CA SER A 96 -16.25 -6.33 -4.18
C SER A 96 -15.38 -7.11 -3.18
N TYR A 97 -14.12 -6.69 -3.04
CA TYR A 97 -13.19 -7.16 -2.02
C TYR A 97 -13.05 -6.17 -0.88
N ASN A 98 -13.82 -5.07 -0.92
CA ASN A 98 -13.73 -3.99 0.04
C ASN A 98 -14.31 -4.39 1.40
N TYR A 99 -13.55 -4.15 2.46
CA TYR A 99 -14.00 -4.26 3.84
C TYR A 99 -13.27 -3.23 4.71
N SER A 100 -13.82 -2.91 5.89
CA SER A 100 -13.23 -1.94 6.80
C SER A 100 -12.81 -2.58 8.13
N LEU A 101 -11.70 -2.08 8.68
CA LEU A 101 -11.28 -2.37 10.05
C LEU A 101 -11.82 -1.32 11.01
N THR A 102 -11.95 -1.66 12.30
CA THR A 102 -12.36 -0.71 13.33
C THR A 102 -11.32 0.43 13.46
N LYS A 103 -11.75 1.61 13.91
CA LYS A 103 -10.86 2.76 14.13
C LYS A 103 -9.72 2.44 15.09
N LYS A 104 -10.01 1.73 16.18
CA LYS A 104 -9.01 1.31 17.18
C LYS A 104 -7.93 0.41 16.57
N THR A 105 -8.34 -0.58 15.74
CA THR A 105 -7.41 -1.48 15.05
C THR A 105 -6.52 -0.72 14.06
N LYS A 106 -7.08 0.21 13.27
CA LYS A 106 -6.28 1.05 12.35
C LYS A 106 -5.26 1.92 13.08
N ARG A 107 -5.68 2.56 14.20
CA ARG A 107 -4.78 3.37 15.04
C ARG A 107 -3.64 2.53 15.61
N LEU A 108 -3.93 1.38 16.20
CA LEU A 108 -2.93 0.48 16.76
C LEU A 108 -1.95 -0.03 15.68
N ALA A 109 -2.44 -0.34 14.47
CA ALA A 109 -1.59 -0.74 13.35
C ALA A 109 -0.62 0.38 12.94
N MET A 110 -1.09 1.62 12.88
CA MET A 110 -0.26 2.78 12.54
C MET A 110 0.84 2.99 13.59
N LEU A 111 0.47 3.03 14.87
CA LEU A 111 1.41 3.18 15.98
C LEU A 111 2.44 2.05 16.01
N SER A 112 2.00 0.80 15.77
CA SER A 112 2.89 -0.36 15.69
C SER A 112 3.89 -0.26 14.53
N ALA A 113 3.46 0.21 13.36
CA ALA A 113 4.33 0.38 12.20
C ALA A 113 5.37 1.49 12.41
N LEU A 114 4.97 2.63 12.98
CA LEU A 114 5.87 3.73 13.32
C LEU A 114 6.90 3.34 14.38
N SER A 115 6.46 2.63 15.43
CA SER A 115 7.35 2.14 16.48
C SER A 115 8.34 1.10 15.97
N ALA A 116 7.93 0.21 15.08
CA ALA A 116 8.83 -0.75 14.43
C ALA A 116 9.92 -0.05 13.61
N LYS A 117 9.56 0.98 12.84
CA LYS A 117 10.52 1.80 12.07
C LYS A 117 11.48 2.58 12.98
N ALA A 118 10.99 3.11 14.10
CA ALA A 118 11.83 3.79 15.09
C ALA A 118 12.84 2.83 15.73
N ALA A 119 12.39 1.63 16.13
CA ALA A 119 13.24 0.61 16.72
C ALA A 119 14.31 0.08 15.75
N ALA A 120 13.99 0.00 14.44
CA ALA A 120 14.93 -0.41 13.40
C ALA A 120 15.94 0.70 13.01
N GLY A 121 15.77 1.95 13.47
CA GLY A 121 16.64 3.08 13.09
C GLY A 121 16.47 3.48 11.61
N GLU A 122 15.30 3.25 11.05
CA GLU A 122 14.99 3.51 9.64
C GLU A 122 14.31 4.87 9.42
N ILE A 123 14.13 5.65 10.49
CA ILE A 123 13.54 7.00 10.45
C ILE A 123 14.65 8.03 10.27
N ILE A 124 14.51 8.89 9.26
CA ILE A 124 15.38 10.04 9.00
C ILE A 124 14.54 11.30 9.10
N VAL A 125 14.90 12.19 10.03
CA VAL A 125 14.19 13.46 10.23
C VAL A 125 14.92 14.58 9.50
N ILE A 126 14.19 15.39 8.75
CA ILE A 126 14.73 16.52 8.00
C ILE A 126 14.19 17.82 8.57
N ASP A 127 15.06 18.79 8.75
CA ASP A 127 14.69 20.16 9.18
C ASP A 127 14.38 21.00 7.94
N GLY A 128 13.08 21.04 7.59
CA GLY A 128 12.57 21.86 6.48
C GLY A 128 12.86 21.29 5.10
N LEU A 129 12.13 20.25 4.69
CA LEU A 129 12.19 19.71 3.34
C LEU A 129 11.49 20.64 2.34
N ASP A 130 12.19 21.61 1.77
CA ASP A 130 11.66 22.49 0.73
C ASP A 130 12.62 22.56 -0.48
N MET A 131 12.04 22.56 -1.68
CA MET A 131 12.78 22.67 -2.93
C MET A 131 12.35 23.94 -3.68
N GLY A 132 13.29 24.84 -3.90
CA GLY A 132 13.02 26.11 -4.63
C GLY A 132 12.58 25.87 -6.07
N GLU A 133 13.07 24.80 -6.73
CA GLU A 133 12.78 24.45 -8.12
C GLU A 133 12.39 22.97 -8.27
N ILE A 134 11.60 22.67 -9.31
CA ILE A 134 11.22 21.28 -9.67
C ILE A 134 12.39 20.68 -10.48
N LYS A 135 13.27 19.94 -9.80
CA LYS A 135 14.40 19.24 -10.44
C LYS A 135 14.66 17.89 -9.78
N THR A 136 14.53 16.80 -10.55
CA THR A 136 14.83 15.43 -10.08
C THR A 136 16.28 15.26 -9.68
N LYS A 137 17.24 15.88 -10.40
CA LYS A 137 18.67 15.83 -10.09
C LYS A 137 18.96 16.33 -8.66
N ASN A 138 18.35 17.44 -8.26
CA ASN A 138 18.53 17.99 -6.92
C ASN A 138 17.96 17.05 -5.84
N PHE A 139 16.82 16.43 -6.13
CA PHE A 139 16.21 15.46 -5.21
C PHE A 139 17.04 14.19 -5.06
N VAL A 140 17.62 13.68 -6.16
CA VAL A 140 18.58 12.55 -6.12
C VAL A 140 19.83 12.92 -5.31
N GLY A 141 20.35 14.15 -5.49
CA GLY A 141 21.47 14.65 -4.70
C GLY A 141 21.16 14.67 -3.20
N PHE A 142 19.96 15.12 -2.83
CA PHE A 142 19.47 15.09 -1.46
C PHE A 142 19.39 13.65 -0.90
N LEU A 143 18.77 12.70 -1.63
CA LEU A 143 18.68 11.30 -1.18
C LEU A 143 20.06 10.67 -0.97
N ASN A 144 21.01 10.96 -1.85
CA ASN A 144 22.39 10.48 -1.72
C ASN A 144 23.09 11.10 -0.49
N ALA A 145 22.85 12.40 -0.23
CA ALA A 145 23.44 13.10 0.91
C ALA A 145 22.99 12.54 2.28
N ILE A 146 21.75 12.06 2.37
CA ILE A 146 21.19 11.42 3.58
C ILE A 146 21.36 9.89 3.56
N GLU A 147 22.11 9.34 2.60
CA GLU A 147 22.33 7.89 2.44
C GLU A 147 21.02 7.06 2.39
N ALA A 148 19.98 7.63 1.81
CA ALA A 148 18.69 6.97 1.66
C ALA A 148 18.70 6.03 0.44
N THR A 149 19.30 4.86 0.60
CA THR A 149 19.33 3.80 -0.40
C THR A 149 18.06 2.95 -0.35
N GLY A 150 17.60 2.46 -1.51
CA GLY A 150 16.42 1.60 -1.60
C GLY A 150 15.10 2.40 -1.72
N LYS A 151 14.00 1.77 -1.27
CA LYS A 151 12.67 2.39 -1.29
C LYS A 151 12.55 3.42 -0.18
N SER A 152 12.22 4.65 -0.55
CA SER A 152 12.10 5.76 0.39
C SER A 152 10.68 6.33 0.39
N LEU A 153 10.12 6.51 1.58
CA LEU A 153 8.85 7.21 1.79
C LEU A 153 9.14 8.58 2.40
N VAL A 154 8.79 9.62 1.66
CA VAL A 154 9.01 11.02 2.07
C VAL A 154 7.69 11.62 2.56
N VAL A 155 7.68 12.09 3.80
CA VAL A 155 6.49 12.61 4.47
C VAL A 155 6.65 14.10 4.75
N THR A 156 5.73 14.89 4.21
CA THR A 156 5.68 16.34 4.41
C THR A 156 4.46 16.74 5.26
N PRO A 157 4.50 17.88 5.96
CA PRO A 157 3.36 18.35 6.74
C PRO A 157 2.16 18.75 5.87
N GLU A 158 2.44 19.23 4.64
CA GLU A 158 1.47 19.69 3.65
C GLU A 158 1.95 19.34 2.24
N VAL A 159 1.08 19.50 1.25
CA VAL A 159 1.45 19.23 -0.15
C VAL A 159 2.46 20.28 -0.63
N ARG A 160 3.72 19.88 -0.79
CA ARG A 160 4.78 20.68 -1.41
C ARG A 160 4.96 20.26 -2.86
N VAL A 161 4.37 21.02 -3.77
CA VAL A 161 4.32 20.66 -5.20
C VAL A 161 5.73 20.44 -5.79
N ASN A 162 6.70 21.28 -5.42
CA ASN A 162 8.08 21.15 -5.91
C ASN A 162 8.72 19.83 -5.46
N VAL A 163 8.52 19.42 -4.20
CA VAL A 163 9.01 18.14 -3.66
C VAL A 163 8.33 16.97 -4.36
N VAL A 164 7.01 16.98 -4.46
CA VAL A 164 6.23 15.91 -5.10
C VAL A 164 6.64 15.70 -6.55
N LYS A 165 6.72 16.77 -7.36
CA LYS A 165 7.10 16.69 -8.77
C LYS A 165 8.57 16.31 -8.98
N SER A 166 9.46 16.74 -8.09
CA SER A 166 10.88 16.38 -8.15
C SER A 166 11.12 14.90 -7.83
N ALA A 167 10.32 14.32 -6.90
CA ALA A 167 10.44 12.94 -6.48
C ALA A 167 9.71 11.94 -7.40
N ALA A 168 8.63 12.36 -8.07
CA ALA A 168 7.69 11.48 -8.77
C ALA A 168 8.32 10.57 -9.84
N ASN A 169 9.40 11.01 -10.49
CA ASN A 169 10.10 10.25 -11.54
C ASN A 169 11.21 9.32 -11.03
N ILE A 170 11.45 9.28 -9.71
CA ILE A 170 12.52 8.47 -9.12
C ILE A 170 11.96 7.10 -8.73
N PRO A 171 12.47 5.99 -9.31
CA PRO A 171 12.01 4.65 -8.94
C PRO A 171 12.22 4.38 -7.45
N GLY A 172 11.21 3.80 -6.79
CA GLY A 172 11.29 3.44 -5.37
C GLY A 172 11.01 4.58 -4.39
N VAL A 173 10.89 5.83 -4.86
CA VAL A 173 10.56 6.98 -4.01
C VAL A 173 9.07 7.29 -4.07
N ARG A 174 8.45 7.45 -2.91
CA ARG A 174 7.07 7.91 -2.77
C ARG A 174 7.01 9.11 -1.85
N THR A 175 6.11 10.04 -2.17
CA THR A 175 5.83 11.22 -1.33
C THR A 175 4.41 11.14 -0.82
N THR A 176 4.21 11.48 0.44
CA THR A 176 2.88 11.54 1.08
C THR A 176 2.84 12.70 2.08
N ILE A 177 1.66 13.03 2.57
CA ILE A 177 1.48 13.99 3.65
C ILE A 177 1.14 13.27 4.96
N ALA A 178 1.46 13.88 6.08
CA ALA A 178 1.24 13.29 7.40
C ALA A 178 -0.22 12.82 7.63
N SER A 179 -1.21 13.55 7.09
CA SER A 179 -2.64 13.22 7.23
C SER A 179 -3.11 12.02 6.40
N THR A 180 -2.42 11.67 5.30
CA THR A 180 -2.81 10.55 4.40
C THR A 180 -1.90 9.34 4.53
N LEU A 181 -1.00 9.34 5.51
CA LEU A 181 -0.06 8.27 5.77
C LEU A 181 -0.81 6.94 5.99
N ASN A 182 -0.29 5.86 5.42
CA ASN A 182 -0.87 4.53 5.59
C ASN A 182 0.19 3.48 5.98
N VAL A 183 -0.26 2.42 6.67
CA VAL A 183 0.60 1.36 7.20
C VAL A 183 1.37 0.63 6.10
N TYR A 184 0.74 0.40 4.95
CA TYR A 184 1.37 -0.32 3.84
C TYR A 184 2.58 0.43 3.28
N GLU A 185 2.48 1.75 3.08
CA GLU A 185 3.59 2.55 2.56
C GLU A 185 4.74 2.66 3.54
N ILE A 186 4.44 2.81 4.85
CA ILE A 186 5.46 2.82 5.91
C ILE A 186 6.28 1.52 5.88
N LEU A 187 5.62 0.36 5.81
CA LEU A 187 6.29 -0.94 5.82
C LEU A 187 7.01 -1.27 4.52
N ASN A 188 6.48 -0.79 3.38
CA ASN A 188 7.07 -1.04 2.06
C ASN A 188 8.33 -0.20 1.79
N ALA A 189 8.54 0.87 2.55
CA ALA A 189 9.72 1.71 2.45
C ALA A 189 10.86 1.16 3.32
N ASP A 190 12.08 1.16 2.80
CA ASP A 190 13.30 0.81 3.54
C ASP A 190 13.72 1.99 4.43
N LYS A 191 13.55 3.23 3.93
CA LYS A 191 13.82 4.47 4.65
C LYS A 191 12.57 5.34 4.77
N PHE A 192 12.28 5.78 5.97
CA PHE A 192 11.16 6.66 6.31
C PHE A 192 11.71 8.07 6.58
N ILE A 193 11.60 8.93 5.58
CA ILE A 193 12.11 10.30 5.60
C ILE A 193 10.96 11.22 5.96
N ILE A 194 11.08 11.98 7.03
CA ILE A 194 9.98 12.81 7.53
C ILE A 194 10.45 14.21 7.89
N ASP A 195 9.69 15.21 7.49
CA ASP A 195 9.89 16.59 7.90
C ASP A 195 9.56 16.75 9.40
N LYS A 196 10.35 17.52 10.14
CA LYS A 196 10.16 17.81 11.56
C LYS A 196 8.74 18.30 11.87
N ALA A 197 8.21 19.22 11.09
CA ALA A 197 6.84 19.70 11.24
C ALA A 197 5.77 18.62 10.96
N ALA A 198 6.10 17.62 10.15
CA ALA A 198 5.20 16.47 9.91
C ALA A 198 5.17 15.51 11.10
N ILE A 199 6.27 15.37 11.86
CA ILE A 199 6.29 14.59 13.11
C ILE A 199 5.39 15.25 14.15
N GLU A 200 5.47 16.56 14.31
CA GLU A 200 4.62 17.31 15.24
C GLU A 200 3.13 17.08 14.92
N LYS A 201 2.74 17.18 13.65
CA LYS A 201 1.37 16.86 13.20
C LYS A 201 0.96 15.40 13.47
N LEU A 202 1.86 14.44 13.27
CA LEU A 202 1.57 13.03 13.60
C LEU A 202 1.37 12.84 15.09
N GLN A 203 2.18 13.49 15.92
CA GLN A 203 2.04 13.41 17.37
C GLN A 203 0.73 14.02 17.87
N GLU A 204 0.27 15.14 17.32
CA GLU A 204 -1.04 15.72 17.63
C GLU A 204 -2.20 14.78 17.33
N VAL A 205 -2.13 14.04 16.19
CA VAL A 205 -3.23 13.16 15.76
C VAL A 205 -3.24 11.84 16.55
N TYR A 206 -2.07 11.34 16.95
CA TYR A 206 -1.93 9.98 17.50
C TYR A 206 -1.52 9.93 18.98
N ALA A 207 -1.12 11.01 19.59
CA ALA A 207 -0.82 11.09 21.03
C ALA A 207 -2.07 11.06 21.92
#